data_84c50562bd9f10c579715f2a0b58186b
#
_entry.id   84c50562bd9f10c579715f2a0b58186b
#
_cell.length_a   1.000
_cell.length_b   1.000
_cell.length_c   1.000
_cell.angle_alpha   90.00
_cell.angle_beta   90.00
_cell.angle_gamma   90.00
#
_symmetry.space_group_name_H-M   'P 1'
#
loop_
_entity.id
_entity.type
_entity.pdbx_description
1 polymer ?
#
loop_
_entity_poly.entity_id
_entity_poly.type
_entity_poly.pdbx_seq_one_letter_code
_entity_poly.pdbx_strand_id
1 'polypeptide(L)'
;ISHARGKQFLYDEGTHIPLVIKGPGAPKGKKRNDLIEHIDIAALSLAAAGIQIPQKMEGQDILSSKHQPKKFIFAARDRCGEAADQIRSVRSKDFLYIKNFFPERPHLMPSNYKDSKLIIKRLRDLHAEKKTNTLTNKLLFSPIRPREELYLYNHDQWQTKNLAENKKYEKTLTELRKNLAHWIVQTGDPGPETLDVYILETEDQMSSTGNKVSRENYRKNSELYKKWFKDGK
;
A
#
# COMPACT_ATOMS: atom_id res chain seq x y z
N ILE A 1 -3.84 -3.01 14.79
CA ILE A 1 -4.81 -1.90 14.67
C ILE A 1 -5.65 -2.16 13.43
N SER A 2 -6.97 -2.16 13.59
CA SER A 2 -7.89 -2.54 12.53
C SER A 2 -8.53 -1.31 11.88
N HIS A 3 -7.72 -0.43 11.29
CA HIS A 3 -8.26 0.64 10.46
C HIS A 3 -8.81 0.05 9.16
N ALA A 4 -9.94 0.56 8.70
CA ALA A 4 -10.56 0.09 7.47
C ALA A 4 -9.66 0.28 6.25
N ARG A 5 -8.86 1.35 6.21
CA ARG A 5 -7.85 1.68 5.19
C ARG A 5 -6.41 1.53 5.68
N GLY A 6 -6.15 0.70 6.68
CA GLY A 6 -4.82 0.45 7.22
C GLY A 6 -4.03 -0.54 6.36
N LYS A 7 -3.47 -1.57 6.99
CA LYS A 7 -2.67 -2.61 6.31
C LYS A 7 -3.28 -3.02 4.96
N GLN A 8 -2.47 -3.12 3.93
CA GLN A 8 -2.79 -3.41 2.52
C GLN A 8 -3.28 -2.22 1.68
N PHE A 9 -3.38 -1.02 2.25
CA PHE A 9 -3.63 0.19 1.47
C PHE A 9 -2.38 1.08 1.45
N LEU A 10 -2.18 1.84 0.38
CA LEU A 10 -1.03 2.74 0.24
C LEU A 10 -1.33 4.18 0.68
N TYR A 11 -2.37 4.36 1.49
CA TYR A 11 -2.65 5.61 2.21
C TYR A 11 -1.80 5.70 3.50
N ASP A 12 -1.73 6.87 4.10
CA ASP A 12 -0.97 7.09 5.33
C ASP A 12 -1.31 6.11 6.45
N GLU A 13 -2.58 5.75 6.61
CA GLU A 13 -3.00 4.75 7.58
C GLU A 13 -2.31 3.37 7.40
N GLY A 14 -1.85 3.07 6.20
CA GLY A 14 -1.18 1.82 5.86
C GLY A 14 0.33 1.94 5.72
N THR A 15 0.86 3.12 5.44
CA THR A 15 2.27 3.33 5.09
C THR A 15 3.03 4.25 6.04
N HIS A 16 2.36 5.17 6.74
CA HIS A 16 3.01 6.09 7.67
C HIS A 16 3.14 5.45 9.05
N ILE A 17 4.29 4.86 9.33
CA ILE A 17 4.61 4.16 10.57
C ILE A 17 5.45 5.06 11.49
N PRO A 18 5.13 5.16 12.81
CA PRO A 18 6.00 5.81 13.76
C PRO A 18 7.37 5.12 13.85
N LEU A 19 8.46 5.88 13.80
CA LEU A 19 9.81 5.39 14.01
C LEU A 19 10.44 6.13 15.20
N VAL A 20 10.86 5.39 16.21
CA VAL A 20 11.58 5.90 17.38
C VAL A 20 12.91 5.18 17.46
N ILE A 21 14.00 5.96 17.51
CA ILE A 21 15.35 5.42 17.55
C ILE A 21 16.02 5.86 18.86
N LYS A 22 16.58 4.89 19.59
CA LYS A 22 17.40 5.10 20.78
C LYS A 22 18.66 4.25 20.68
N GLY A 23 19.82 4.86 20.84
CA GLY A 23 21.09 4.15 20.79
C GLY A 23 22.27 5.05 20.50
N PRO A 24 23.47 4.49 20.31
CA PRO A 24 24.68 5.24 19.92
C PRO A 24 24.42 6.02 18.62
N GLY A 25 24.87 7.28 18.57
CA GLY A 25 24.68 8.14 17.40
C GLY A 25 23.29 8.75 17.23
N ALA A 26 22.26 8.25 17.92
CA ALA A 26 20.92 8.81 17.85
C ALA A 26 20.82 10.17 18.59
N PRO A 27 20.41 11.25 17.92
CA PRO A 27 20.29 12.56 18.54
C PRO A 27 19.15 12.56 19.59
N LYS A 28 19.45 13.01 20.80
CA LYS A 28 18.49 13.06 21.90
C LYS A 28 17.43 14.15 21.65
N GLY A 29 16.16 13.82 21.89
CA GLY A 29 15.04 14.75 21.86
C GLY A 29 14.77 15.41 20.50
N LYS A 30 15.30 14.90 19.41
CA LYS A 30 15.07 15.43 18.07
C LYS A 30 13.92 14.72 17.37
N LYS A 31 13.07 15.51 16.73
CA LYS A 31 12.06 15.04 15.77
C LYS A 31 12.55 15.34 14.35
N ARG A 32 12.48 14.38 13.46
CA ARG A 32 12.79 14.51 12.04
C ARG A 32 11.51 14.38 11.22
N ASN A 33 11.48 15.07 10.07
CA ASN A 33 10.35 15.05 9.14
C ASN A 33 10.78 14.69 7.70
N ASP A 34 12.00 14.17 7.55
CA ASP A 34 12.48 13.67 6.28
C ASP A 34 11.82 12.34 5.91
N LEU A 35 11.77 12.07 4.62
CA LEU A 35 11.19 10.83 4.10
C LEU A 35 12.17 9.68 4.30
N ILE A 36 11.69 8.62 4.94
CA ILE A 36 12.44 7.40 5.26
C ILE A 36 11.61 6.21 4.79
N GLU A 37 12.26 5.21 4.23
CA GLU A 37 11.63 3.95 3.82
C GLU A 37 12.00 2.82 4.78
N HIS A 38 11.17 1.79 4.82
CA HIS A 38 11.40 0.64 5.69
C HIS A 38 12.73 -0.09 5.36
N ILE A 39 13.19 -0.04 4.11
CA ILE A 39 14.49 -0.60 3.69
C ILE A 39 15.68 0.09 4.38
N ASP A 40 15.53 1.35 4.82
CA ASP A 40 16.60 2.09 5.52
C ASP A 40 16.87 1.51 6.92
N ILE A 41 15.90 0.82 7.53
CA ILE A 41 16.06 0.25 8.88
C ILE A 41 17.13 -0.85 8.91
N ALA A 42 17.20 -1.66 7.85
CA ALA A 42 18.23 -2.69 7.75
C ALA A 42 19.65 -2.08 7.65
N ALA A 43 19.82 -1.07 6.80
CA ALA A 43 21.08 -0.35 6.66
C ALA A 43 21.49 0.37 7.97
N LEU A 44 20.54 1.06 8.61
CA LEU A 44 20.73 1.66 9.93
C LEU A 44 21.19 0.64 10.97
N SER A 45 20.58 -0.55 11.00
CA SER A 45 20.91 -1.60 11.96
C SER A 45 22.34 -2.12 11.78
N LEU A 46 22.77 -2.33 10.52
CA LEU A 46 24.14 -2.72 10.23
C LEU A 46 25.14 -1.63 10.64
N ALA A 47 24.87 -0.38 10.28
CA ALA A 47 25.72 0.74 10.65
C ALA A 47 25.85 0.91 12.17
N ALA A 48 24.75 0.77 12.91
CA ALA A 48 24.72 0.82 14.38
C ALA A 48 25.53 -0.31 15.03
N ALA A 49 25.65 -1.46 14.35
CA ALA A 49 26.47 -2.59 14.77
C ALA A 49 27.96 -2.47 14.32
N GLY A 50 28.33 -1.40 13.64
CA GLY A 50 29.68 -1.23 13.07
C GLY A 50 29.96 -2.12 11.86
N ILE A 51 28.93 -2.67 11.24
CA ILE A 51 29.03 -3.56 10.08
C ILE A 51 28.88 -2.73 8.81
N GLN A 52 29.75 -2.98 7.84
CA GLN A 52 29.69 -2.30 6.54
C GLN A 52 28.37 -2.65 5.82
N ILE A 53 27.66 -1.63 5.35
CA ILE A 53 26.44 -1.80 4.55
C ILE A 53 26.84 -2.40 3.20
N PRO A 54 26.29 -3.57 2.81
CA PRO A 54 26.57 -4.17 1.52
C PRO A 54 26.18 -3.25 0.34
N GLN A 55 27.03 -3.19 -0.69
CA GLN A 55 26.78 -2.33 -1.85
C GLN A 55 25.45 -2.60 -2.57
N LYS A 56 24.91 -3.83 -2.48
CA LYS A 56 23.62 -4.20 -3.07
C LYS A 56 22.42 -3.71 -2.26
N MET A 57 22.62 -3.19 -1.06
CA MET A 57 21.54 -2.71 -0.19
C MET A 57 21.18 -1.28 -0.59
N GLU A 58 19.92 -1.06 -0.95
CA GLU A 58 19.40 0.25 -1.38
C GLU A 58 19.10 1.19 -0.20
N GLY A 59 18.91 0.63 0.99
CA GLY A 59 18.67 1.41 2.22
C GLY A 59 19.89 2.22 2.64
N GLN A 60 19.66 3.30 3.36
CA GLN A 60 20.69 4.22 3.85
C GLN A 60 20.78 4.22 5.38
N ASP A 61 21.99 4.47 5.92
CA ASP A 61 22.14 4.84 7.32
C ASP A 61 21.60 6.26 7.55
N ILE A 62 20.38 6.34 8.03
CA ILE A 62 19.68 7.61 8.27
C ILE A 62 20.26 8.44 9.44
N LEU A 63 21.17 7.90 10.24
CA LEU A 63 21.88 8.62 11.29
C LEU A 63 23.26 9.11 10.86
N SER A 64 23.73 8.68 9.70
CA SER A 64 25.01 9.14 9.13
C SER A 64 25.02 10.65 8.92
N SER A 65 26.15 11.29 9.20
CA SER A 65 26.36 12.70 8.84
C SER A 65 26.36 12.95 7.32
N LYS A 66 26.51 11.88 6.53
CA LYS A 66 26.44 11.90 5.06
C LYS A 66 25.05 11.59 4.51
N HIS A 67 24.07 11.32 5.38
CA HIS A 67 22.71 11.02 4.94
C HIS A 67 22.12 12.15 4.10
N GLN A 68 21.58 11.80 2.94
CA GLN A 68 20.87 12.73 2.06
C GLN A 68 19.37 12.39 2.11
N PRO A 69 18.53 13.32 2.58
CA PRO A 69 17.07 13.10 2.62
C PRO A 69 16.52 12.76 1.23
N LYS A 70 15.69 11.75 1.16
CA LYS A 70 15.05 11.35 -0.10
C LYS A 70 14.00 12.41 -0.52
N LYS A 71 14.00 12.76 -1.81
CA LYS A 71 12.95 13.64 -2.39
C LYS A 71 11.64 12.88 -2.56
N PHE A 72 11.74 11.59 -2.89
CA PHE A 72 10.63 10.68 -3.10
C PHE A 72 10.87 9.36 -2.38
N ILE A 73 9.79 8.76 -1.90
CA ILE A 73 9.74 7.39 -1.41
C ILE A 73 8.60 6.66 -2.11
N PHE A 74 8.70 5.33 -2.19
CA PHE A 74 7.82 4.50 -2.99
C PHE A 74 7.21 3.37 -2.14
N ALA A 75 6.02 2.94 -2.53
CA ALA A 75 5.42 1.76 -1.96
C ALA A 75 4.64 0.99 -3.02
N ALA A 76 4.62 -0.32 -2.85
CA ALA A 76 3.96 -1.26 -3.72
C ALA A 76 2.98 -2.14 -2.94
N ARG A 77 1.89 -2.50 -3.57
CA ARG A 77 1.00 -3.55 -3.12
C ARG A 77 0.68 -4.46 -4.30
N ASP A 78 0.83 -5.73 -4.08
CA ASP A 78 0.40 -6.79 -4.96
C ASP A 78 -0.63 -7.67 -4.25
N ARG A 79 -0.60 -8.98 -4.46
CA ARG A 79 -1.49 -9.92 -3.80
C ARG A 79 -1.28 -9.95 -2.28
N CYS A 80 -2.36 -10.11 -1.53
CA CYS A 80 -2.32 -10.38 -0.11
C CYS A 80 -3.33 -11.47 0.25
N GLY A 81 -2.84 -12.66 0.52
CA GLY A 81 -3.67 -13.86 0.55
C GLY A 81 -4.27 -14.10 -0.84
N GLU A 82 -5.56 -14.35 -0.91
CA GLU A 82 -6.26 -14.49 -2.18
C GLU A 82 -6.58 -13.16 -2.89
N ALA A 83 -6.42 -12.02 -2.20
CA ALA A 83 -6.79 -10.72 -2.75
C ALA A 83 -5.72 -10.18 -3.70
N ALA A 84 -5.82 -10.54 -4.98
CA ALA A 84 -4.94 -10.07 -6.04
C ALA A 84 -5.21 -8.61 -6.41
N ASP A 85 -4.15 -7.80 -6.48
CA ASP A 85 -4.20 -6.39 -6.85
C ASP A 85 -2.86 -5.97 -7.46
N GLN A 86 -2.78 -4.75 -7.96
CA GLN A 86 -1.54 -4.05 -8.25
C GLN A 86 -1.74 -2.56 -8.02
N ILE A 87 -1.07 -2.04 -7.00
CA ILE A 87 -1.08 -0.62 -6.67
C ILE A 87 0.36 -0.17 -6.45
N ARG A 88 0.70 1.00 -6.95
CA ARG A 88 2.00 1.64 -6.73
C ARG A 88 1.78 3.06 -6.26
N SER A 89 2.65 3.54 -5.39
CA SER A 89 2.60 4.93 -4.95
C SER A 89 3.98 5.57 -4.91
N VAL A 90 3.99 6.88 -5.08
CA VAL A 90 5.14 7.74 -4.81
C VAL A 90 4.70 8.87 -3.89
N ARG A 91 5.51 9.11 -2.88
CA ARG A 91 5.32 10.18 -1.91
C ARG A 91 6.45 11.17 -1.98
N SER A 92 6.11 12.45 -2.06
CA SER A 92 6.99 13.57 -1.78
C SER A 92 6.69 14.12 -0.37
N LYS A 93 7.40 15.17 0.03
CA LYS A 93 7.12 15.87 1.30
C LYS A 93 5.68 16.32 1.44
N ASP A 94 5.08 16.82 0.34
CA ASP A 94 3.77 17.48 0.36
C ASP A 94 2.65 16.67 -0.28
N PHE A 95 2.98 15.70 -1.14
CA PHE A 95 1.99 14.97 -1.93
C PHE A 95 2.18 13.46 -1.87
N LEU A 96 1.06 12.75 -1.90
CA LEU A 96 0.98 11.32 -2.16
C LEU A 96 0.26 11.10 -3.49
N TYR A 97 0.91 10.42 -4.42
CA TYR A 97 0.29 9.93 -5.65
C TYR A 97 0.18 8.42 -5.62
N ILE A 98 -1.01 7.90 -5.96
CA ILE A 98 -1.30 6.47 -6.03
C ILE A 98 -1.79 6.13 -7.43
N LYS A 99 -1.25 5.07 -8.01
CA LYS A 99 -1.70 4.48 -9.27
C LYS A 99 -2.33 3.11 -9.00
N ASN A 100 -3.61 2.98 -9.35
CA ASN A 100 -4.37 1.73 -9.31
C ASN A 100 -4.38 1.11 -10.70
N PHE A 101 -3.81 -0.08 -10.85
CA PHE A 101 -3.72 -0.74 -12.16
C PHE A 101 -5.02 -1.47 -12.53
N PHE A 102 -5.81 -1.86 -11.53
CA PHE A 102 -7.13 -2.48 -11.69
C PHE A 102 -8.23 -1.58 -11.10
N PRO A 103 -8.59 -0.47 -11.77
CA PRO A 103 -9.60 0.46 -11.26
C PRO A 103 -11.03 -0.14 -11.23
N GLU A 104 -11.28 -1.24 -11.91
CA GLU A 104 -12.54 -1.98 -11.93
C GLU A 104 -12.76 -2.82 -10.67
N ARG A 105 -11.78 -2.84 -9.74
CA ARG A 105 -11.88 -3.50 -8.45
C ARG A 105 -12.21 -2.50 -7.35
N PRO A 106 -13.05 -2.84 -6.37
CA PRO A 106 -13.32 -1.97 -5.22
C PRO A 106 -12.08 -1.82 -4.33
N HIS A 107 -12.01 -0.77 -3.53
CA HIS A 107 -10.96 -0.64 -2.53
C HIS A 107 -11.02 -1.72 -1.45
N LEU A 108 -12.21 -1.98 -0.90
CA LEU A 108 -12.41 -3.04 0.08
C LEU A 108 -12.74 -4.36 -0.61
N MET A 109 -11.74 -4.93 -1.26
CA MET A 109 -11.87 -6.24 -1.91
C MET A 109 -12.19 -7.36 -0.91
N PRO A 110 -12.91 -8.42 -1.33
CA PRO A 110 -13.11 -9.62 -0.53
C PRO A 110 -11.76 -10.24 -0.13
N SER A 111 -11.61 -10.57 1.15
CA SER A 111 -10.40 -11.19 1.66
C SER A 111 -10.70 -11.94 2.95
N ASN A 112 -10.40 -13.22 3.00
CA ASN A 112 -10.58 -14.05 4.18
C ASN A 112 -9.94 -13.41 5.42
N TYR A 113 -8.73 -12.86 5.27
CA TYR A 113 -8.04 -12.15 6.35
C TYR A 113 -8.79 -10.89 6.82
N LYS A 114 -9.21 -10.02 5.89
CA LYS A 114 -9.92 -8.78 6.27
C LYS A 114 -11.31 -9.06 6.79
N ASP A 115 -12.04 -9.93 6.12
CA ASP A 115 -13.44 -10.24 6.45
C ASP A 115 -13.57 -11.04 7.77
N SER A 116 -12.48 -11.60 8.29
CA SER A 116 -12.43 -12.16 9.64
C SER A 116 -12.40 -11.08 10.76
N LYS A 117 -12.13 -9.81 10.43
CA LYS A 117 -12.05 -8.73 11.42
C LYS A 117 -13.43 -8.15 11.71
N LEU A 118 -13.79 -8.04 12.98
CA LEU A 118 -15.12 -7.56 13.41
C LEU A 118 -15.49 -6.21 12.81
N ILE A 119 -14.54 -5.27 12.72
CA ILE A 119 -14.79 -3.95 12.13
C ILE A 119 -15.16 -4.04 10.64
N ILE A 120 -14.49 -4.90 9.87
CA ILE A 120 -14.78 -5.07 8.44
C ILE A 120 -16.11 -5.78 8.24
N LYS A 121 -16.36 -6.84 9.03
CA LYS A 121 -17.63 -7.54 9.02
C LYS A 121 -18.79 -6.58 9.29
N ARG A 122 -18.68 -5.79 10.37
CA ARG A 122 -19.73 -4.82 10.70
C ARG A 122 -19.91 -3.72 9.63
N LEU A 123 -18.83 -3.28 8.99
CA LEU A 123 -18.93 -2.34 7.87
C LEU A 123 -19.67 -2.94 6.67
N ARG A 124 -19.42 -4.22 6.34
CA ARG A 124 -20.16 -4.91 5.28
C ARG A 124 -21.63 -5.10 5.62
N ASP A 125 -21.94 -5.45 6.89
CA ASP A 125 -23.33 -5.57 7.36
C ASP A 125 -24.07 -4.22 7.25
N LEU A 126 -23.45 -3.13 7.72
CA LEU A 126 -24.02 -1.78 7.60
C LEU A 126 -24.19 -1.33 6.15
N HIS A 127 -23.29 -1.72 5.27
CA HIS A 127 -23.43 -1.44 3.84
C HIS A 127 -24.62 -2.21 3.23
N ALA A 128 -24.75 -3.49 3.55
CA ALA A 128 -25.87 -4.31 3.10
C ALA A 128 -27.21 -3.77 3.63
N GLU A 129 -27.23 -3.28 4.87
CA GLU A 129 -28.39 -2.60 5.50
C GLU A 129 -28.64 -1.18 4.96
N LYS A 130 -27.82 -0.67 4.02
CA LYS A 130 -27.85 0.71 3.49
C LYS A 130 -27.68 1.80 4.58
N LYS A 131 -26.95 1.49 5.66
CA LYS A 131 -26.69 2.37 6.81
C LYS A 131 -25.31 3.03 6.78
N THR A 132 -24.51 2.83 5.74
CA THR A 132 -23.24 3.52 5.53
C THR A 132 -23.47 4.90 4.94
N ASN A 133 -22.65 5.87 5.36
CA ASN A 133 -22.70 7.22 4.78
C ASN A 133 -22.06 7.28 3.38
N THR A 134 -22.29 8.40 2.68
CA THR A 134 -21.77 8.64 1.32
C THR A 134 -20.25 8.51 1.23
N LEU A 135 -19.51 9.04 2.20
CA LEU A 135 -18.04 8.96 2.20
C LEU A 135 -17.55 7.52 2.33
N THR A 136 -18.10 6.75 3.26
CA THR A 136 -17.77 5.33 3.44
C THR A 136 -18.08 4.53 2.19
N ASN A 137 -19.23 4.78 1.55
CA ASN A 137 -19.60 4.11 0.29
C ASN A 137 -18.58 4.44 -0.81
N LYS A 138 -18.24 5.71 -0.96
CA LYS A 138 -17.25 6.16 -1.95
C LYS A 138 -15.88 5.53 -1.73
N LEU A 139 -15.39 5.53 -0.49
CA LEU A 139 -14.01 5.10 -0.17
C LEU A 139 -13.82 3.59 -0.07
N LEU A 140 -14.87 2.83 0.26
CA LEU A 140 -14.71 1.39 0.54
C LEU A 140 -15.54 0.50 -0.37
N PHE A 141 -16.77 0.90 -0.71
CA PHE A 141 -17.75 0.04 -1.35
C PHE A 141 -18.08 0.41 -2.79
N SER A 142 -17.48 1.50 -3.33
CA SER A 142 -17.61 1.77 -4.76
C SER A 142 -17.13 0.55 -5.55
N PRO A 143 -17.88 0.07 -6.56
CA PRO A 143 -17.48 -1.08 -7.37
C PRO A 143 -16.24 -0.80 -8.22
N ILE A 144 -15.97 0.46 -8.44
CA ILE A 144 -14.78 0.96 -9.15
C ILE A 144 -14.04 1.95 -8.24
N ARG A 145 -12.75 2.10 -8.46
CA ARG A 145 -11.90 3.10 -7.79
C ARG A 145 -11.20 3.98 -8.82
N PRO A 146 -10.74 5.19 -8.43
CA PRO A 146 -9.97 6.03 -9.34
C PRO A 146 -8.75 5.30 -9.88
N ARG A 147 -8.43 5.46 -11.17
CA ARG A 147 -7.19 4.95 -11.75
C ARG A 147 -5.97 5.63 -11.15
N GLU A 148 -6.13 6.92 -10.83
CA GLU A 148 -5.08 7.76 -10.24
C GLU A 148 -5.65 8.57 -9.07
N GLU A 149 -4.85 8.70 -8.04
CA GLU A 149 -5.20 9.47 -6.86
C GLU A 149 -4.04 10.39 -6.50
N LEU A 150 -4.35 11.64 -6.17
CA LEU A 150 -3.39 12.63 -5.69
C LEU A 150 -3.94 13.30 -4.43
N TYR A 151 -3.13 13.32 -3.37
CA TYR A 151 -3.51 13.90 -2.08
C TYR A 151 -2.47 14.90 -1.61
N LEU A 152 -2.94 16.03 -1.06
CA LEU A 152 -2.09 17.05 -0.45
C LEU A 152 -1.96 16.75 1.05
N TYR A 153 -0.80 16.25 1.46
CA TYR A 153 -0.56 15.67 2.78
C TYR A 153 -0.92 16.59 3.95
N ASN A 154 -0.44 17.83 3.92
CA ASN A 154 -0.61 18.76 5.03
C ASN A 154 -2.03 19.35 5.17
N HIS A 155 -2.93 19.09 4.20
CA HIS A 155 -4.27 19.67 4.14
C HIS A 155 -5.40 18.63 4.07
N ASP A 156 -5.06 17.36 3.87
CA ASP A 156 -6.03 16.25 3.81
C ASP A 156 -5.46 15.05 4.57
N GLN A 157 -5.42 15.17 5.87
CA GLN A 157 -4.89 14.14 6.78
C GLN A 157 -5.50 12.75 6.53
N TRP A 158 -6.76 12.70 6.09
CA TRP A 158 -7.48 11.45 5.87
C TRP A 158 -7.49 10.99 4.41
N GLN A 159 -6.86 11.76 3.50
CA GLN A 159 -6.78 11.42 2.07
C GLN A 159 -8.15 11.07 1.48
N THR A 160 -9.10 11.96 1.65
CA THR A 160 -10.49 11.81 1.20
C THR A 160 -10.81 12.64 -0.04
N LYS A 161 -9.98 13.65 -0.34
CA LYS A 161 -10.16 14.57 -1.47
C LYS A 161 -9.11 14.27 -2.56
N ASN A 162 -9.48 13.42 -3.52
CA ASN A 162 -8.62 13.16 -4.67
C ASN A 162 -8.50 14.40 -5.55
N LEU A 163 -7.26 14.84 -5.81
CA LEU A 163 -6.90 16.03 -6.60
C LEU A 163 -6.39 15.68 -8.01
N ALA A 164 -6.39 14.41 -8.41
CA ALA A 164 -5.81 13.97 -9.68
C ALA A 164 -6.43 14.64 -10.92
N GLU A 165 -7.70 15.04 -10.85
CA GLU A 165 -8.40 15.73 -11.93
C GLU A 165 -8.37 17.27 -11.81
N ASN A 166 -7.75 17.80 -10.75
CA ASN A 166 -7.69 19.24 -10.53
C ASN A 166 -6.52 19.87 -11.30
N LYS A 167 -6.83 20.65 -12.33
CA LYS A 167 -5.86 21.33 -13.19
C LYS A 167 -4.79 22.13 -12.44
N LYS A 168 -5.09 22.66 -11.26
CA LYS A 168 -4.13 23.37 -10.40
C LYS A 168 -2.91 22.51 -10.07
N TYR A 169 -3.07 21.20 -9.99
CA TYR A 169 -2.01 20.26 -9.60
C TYR A 169 -1.46 19.43 -10.75
N GLU A 170 -1.79 19.77 -12.01
CA GLU A 170 -1.38 19.02 -13.20
C GLU A 170 0.15 18.84 -13.32
N LYS A 171 0.91 19.90 -13.04
CA LYS A 171 2.39 19.84 -13.06
C LYS A 171 2.92 18.87 -12.02
N THR A 172 2.40 18.94 -10.80
CA THR A 172 2.77 18.02 -9.70
C THR A 172 2.40 16.59 -10.03
N LEU A 173 1.20 16.36 -10.55
CA LEU A 173 0.73 15.05 -10.98
C LEU A 173 1.64 14.45 -12.05
N THR A 174 2.03 15.25 -13.05
CA THR A 174 2.93 14.85 -14.14
C THR A 174 4.33 14.49 -13.60
N GLU A 175 4.88 15.29 -12.68
CA GLU A 175 6.16 14.99 -12.02
C GLU A 175 6.10 13.66 -11.27
N LEU A 176 5.06 13.45 -10.46
CA LEU A 176 4.92 12.24 -9.66
C LEU A 176 4.68 11.00 -10.52
N ARG A 177 3.88 11.11 -11.59
CA ARG A 177 3.71 10.04 -12.60
C ARG A 177 5.06 9.63 -13.20
N LYS A 178 5.87 10.61 -13.62
CA LYS A 178 7.19 10.37 -14.19
C LYS A 178 8.12 9.67 -13.20
N ASN A 179 8.17 10.13 -11.96
CA ASN A 179 9.02 9.53 -10.94
C ASN A 179 8.57 8.10 -10.59
N LEU A 180 7.25 7.86 -10.49
CA LEU A 180 6.74 6.51 -10.24
C LEU A 180 7.04 5.58 -11.43
N ALA A 181 6.83 6.02 -12.67
CA ALA A 181 7.14 5.24 -13.86
C ALA A 181 8.63 4.89 -13.94
N HIS A 182 9.50 5.85 -13.61
CA HIS A 182 10.93 5.64 -13.57
C HIS A 182 11.34 4.60 -12.51
N TRP A 183 10.79 4.70 -11.30
CA TRP A 183 11.03 3.74 -10.23
C TRP A 183 10.58 2.32 -10.62
N ILE A 184 9.39 2.17 -11.22
CA ILE A 184 8.88 0.88 -11.73
C ILE A 184 9.89 0.22 -12.70
N VAL A 185 10.44 1.02 -13.63
CA VAL A 185 11.43 0.51 -14.59
C VAL A 185 12.74 0.17 -13.91
N GLN A 186 13.24 1.05 -13.03
CA GLN A 186 14.54 0.86 -12.36
C GLN A 186 14.56 -0.36 -11.44
N THR A 187 13.44 -0.64 -10.77
CA THR A 187 13.36 -1.78 -9.84
C THR A 187 13.06 -3.10 -10.54
N GLY A 188 12.82 -3.08 -11.86
CA GLY A 188 12.42 -4.28 -12.59
C GLY A 188 11.08 -4.82 -12.10
N ASP A 189 10.14 -3.92 -11.75
CA ASP A 189 8.79 -4.31 -11.30
C ASP A 189 8.17 -5.31 -12.29
N PRO A 190 7.82 -6.54 -11.85
CA PRO A 190 7.35 -7.61 -12.75
C PRO A 190 5.96 -7.33 -13.35
N GLY A 191 5.30 -6.25 -12.92
CA GLY A 191 3.93 -5.98 -13.32
C GLY A 191 2.91 -6.83 -12.53
N PRO A 192 1.67 -6.94 -13.05
CA PRO A 192 0.64 -7.72 -12.39
C PRO A 192 0.94 -9.21 -12.44
N GLU A 193 0.57 -9.89 -11.37
CA GLU A 193 0.58 -11.36 -11.31
C GLU A 193 -0.25 -11.96 -12.46
N THR A 194 0.22 -13.05 -13.04
CA THR A 194 -0.55 -13.79 -14.06
C THR A 194 -1.55 -14.74 -13.42
N LEU A 195 -2.58 -15.14 -14.18
CA LEU A 195 -3.58 -16.10 -13.69
C LEU A 195 -2.97 -17.44 -13.27
N ASP A 196 -1.98 -17.92 -14.01
CA ASP A 196 -1.33 -19.22 -13.73
C ASP A 196 -0.55 -19.18 -12.41
N VAL A 197 0.22 -18.13 -12.19
CA VAL A 197 0.92 -17.90 -10.91
C VAL A 197 -0.08 -17.75 -9.78
N TYR A 198 -1.16 -16.99 -9.98
CA TYR A 198 -2.22 -16.82 -9.00
C TYR A 198 -2.86 -18.16 -8.60
N ILE A 199 -3.18 -19.02 -9.58
CA ILE A 199 -3.76 -20.34 -9.32
C ILE A 199 -2.81 -21.18 -8.46
N LEU A 200 -1.56 -21.32 -8.90
CA LEU A 200 -0.56 -22.14 -8.24
C LEU A 200 -0.37 -21.73 -6.76
N GLU A 201 -0.15 -20.45 -6.51
CA GLU A 201 0.13 -19.96 -5.16
C GLU A 201 -1.10 -19.92 -4.26
N THR A 202 -2.29 -19.68 -4.80
CA THR A 202 -3.52 -19.70 -4.00
C THR A 202 -3.95 -21.12 -3.63
N GLU A 203 -3.68 -22.12 -4.46
CA GLU A 203 -3.94 -23.54 -4.14
C GLU A 203 -3.01 -24.02 -3.03
N ASP A 204 -1.72 -23.68 -3.08
CA ASP A 204 -0.76 -23.99 -2.01
C ASP A 204 -1.17 -23.32 -0.69
N GLN A 205 -1.47 -22.04 -0.71
CA GLN A 205 -1.91 -21.32 0.49
C GLN A 205 -3.23 -21.85 1.04
N MET A 206 -4.17 -22.28 0.20
CA MET A 206 -5.44 -22.85 0.62
C MET A 206 -5.23 -24.19 1.35
N SER A 207 -4.27 -25.01 0.91
CA SER A 207 -3.93 -26.27 1.56
C SER A 207 -3.43 -26.07 2.99
N SER A 208 -2.71 -24.97 3.24
CA SER A 208 -2.16 -24.59 4.56
C SER A 208 -3.15 -23.81 5.44
N THR A 209 -4.31 -23.39 4.91
CA THR A 209 -5.30 -22.59 5.64
C THR A 209 -6.03 -23.42 6.69
N GLY A 210 -6.02 -22.95 7.95
CA GLY A 210 -6.32 -23.72 9.17
C GLY A 210 -7.70 -24.39 9.24
N ASN A 211 -8.82 -23.65 9.35
CA ASN A 211 -10.12 -24.26 9.60
C ASN A 211 -11.01 -24.32 8.33
N LYS A 212 -12.06 -25.16 8.37
CA LYS A 212 -12.96 -25.39 7.25
C LYS A 212 -13.63 -24.12 6.74
N VAL A 213 -14.13 -23.24 7.62
CA VAL A 213 -14.82 -21.99 7.24
C VAL A 213 -13.86 -21.05 6.54
N SER A 214 -12.63 -20.89 7.04
CA SER A 214 -11.60 -20.08 6.40
C SER A 214 -11.23 -20.61 5.01
N ARG A 215 -11.13 -21.93 4.85
CA ARG A 215 -10.86 -22.55 3.54
C ARG A 215 -11.99 -22.31 2.53
N GLU A 216 -13.23 -22.42 2.96
CA GLU A 216 -14.40 -22.16 2.10
C GLU A 216 -14.45 -20.69 1.65
N ASN A 217 -14.25 -19.75 2.57
CA ASN A 217 -14.18 -18.32 2.26
C ASN A 217 -13.02 -18.00 1.31
N TYR A 218 -11.84 -18.55 1.58
CA TYR A 218 -10.68 -18.38 0.72
C TYR A 218 -10.94 -18.89 -0.69
N ARG A 219 -11.51 -20.11 -0.82
CA ARG A 219 -11.90 -20.69 -2.12
C ARG A 219 -12.89 -19.81 -2.87
N LYS A 220 -13.97 -19.39 -2.20
CA LYS A 220 -14.97 -18.49 -2.79
C LYS A 220 -14.36 -17.20 -3.33
N ASN A 221 -13.47 -16.58 -2.55
CA ASN A 221 -12.79 -15.38 -2.97
C ASN A 221 -11.84 -15.67 -4.13
N SER A 222 -11.08 -16.76 -4.09
CA SER A 222 -10.16 -17.15 -5.17
C SER A 222 -10.88 -17.33 -6.51
N GLU A 223 -12.06 -17.97 -6.52
CA GLU A 223 -12.85 -18.11 -7.74
C GLU A 223 -13.32 -16.75 -8.30
N LEU A 224 -13.66 -15.79 -7.43
CA LEU A 224 -13.96 -14.42 -7.87
C LEU A 224 -12.75 -13.75 -8.54
N TYR A 225 -11.54 -13.89 -7.96
CA TYR A 225 -10.33 -13.32 -8.53
C TYR A 225 -9.93 -14.00 -9.83
N LYS A 226 -10.03 -15.33 -9.93
CA LYS A 226 -9.82 -16.06 -11.19
C LYS A 226 -10.74 -15.55 -12.29
N LYS A 227 -12.02 -15.25 -11.95
CA LYS A 227 -12.94 -14.62 -12.88
C LYS A 227 -12.46 -13.23 -13.30
N TRP A 228 -12.05 -12.39 -12.35
CA TRP A 228 -11.54 -11.04 -12.66
C TRP A 228 -10.31 -11.08 -13.57
N PHE A 229 -9.39 -12.01 -13.36
CA PHE A 229 -8.26 -12.21 -14.29
C PHE A 229 -8.73 -12.54 -15.71
N LYS A 230 -9.72 -13.42 -15.86
CA LYS A 230 -10.28 -13.80 -17.18
C LYS A 230 -11.03 -12.63 -17.84
N ASP A 231 -11.69 -11.81 -17.05
CA ASP A 231 -12.46 -10.64 -17.52
C ASP A 231 -11.55 -9.40 -17.77
N GLY A 232 -10.25 -9.49 -17.52
CA GLY A 232 -9.30 -8.38 -17.65
C GLY A 232 -9.47 -7.28 -16.59
N LYS A 233 -10.04 -7.64 -15.46
CA LYS A 233 -10.26 -6.72 -14.32
C LYS A 233 -9.13 -6.77 -13.33
#